data_88eef4b8e6462780c31f85ed84de604c
#
_entry.id   88eef4b8e6462780c31f85ed84de604c
#
_cell.length_a   1.000
_cell.length_b   1.000
_cell.length_c   1.000
_cell.angle_alpha   90.00
_cell.angle_beta   90.00
_cell.angle_gamma   90.00
#
_symmetry.space_group_name_H-M   'P 1'
#
loop_
_entity.id
_entity.type
_entity.pdbx_description
1 polymer ?
#
loop_
_entity_poly.entity_id
_entity_poly.type
_entity_poly.pdbx_seq_one_letter_code
_entity_poly.pdbx_strand_id
1 'polypeptide(L)'
;MSCMIVAGGQWGDEGKGKIIAYLALHDRPHAIARSGVGPNAGHTVYWKGTKFGLRQIPCGFVYEGARLLIGPGVLVNPKVLLSEIEATGTRGRVGVDGGCAIIEERHIEEDRSSEHLKGKIGSTGTGCGPANVARVNRTARLAREVPELSEFIADVPAEVNEAIESGKNVLIEGTQGFGLSLYHGTYPYVTSKDTSASSLAADVGVGPTRVDDVMLVFKAYVSRVGAGPFPTEIPQEKAEEMGIVEFGTVTGRRRRIGLFDFQLAKRAVMINGATQLAVTCLDRLFKDASGARSWNALPAAAKEFVERLENELRVPVTIISTGADIENVVDMRAEKI
;
A
#
# COMPACT_ATOMS: atom_id res chain seq x y z
N MET A 1 -13.46 14.98 6.16
CA MET A 1 -12.13 14.34 5.96
C MET A 1 -11.48 15.07 4.80
N SER A 2 -10.34 15.71 5.00
CA SER A 2 -9.70 16.39 3.86
C SER A 2 -8.47 15.63 3.36
N CYS A 3 -7.61 15.08 4.22
CA CYS A 3 -6.44 14.31 3.81
C CYS A 3 -6.25 13.07 4.68
N MET A 4 -6.32 11.88 4.06
CA MET A 4 -6.08 10.60 4.72
C MET A 4 -4.90 9.87 4.08
N ILE A 5 -3.99 9.36 4.92
CA ILE A 5 -2.94 8.44 4.50
C ILE A 5 -3.34 7.01 4.80
N VAL A 6 -3.26 6.12 3.81
CA VAL A 6 -3.46 4.67 3.97
C VAL A 6 -2.11 3.97 3.87
N ALA A 7 -1.60 3.48 4.99
CA ALA A 7 -0.31 2.83 5.11
C ALA A 7 -0.43 1.37 5.54
N GLY A 8 0.61 0.56 5.29
CA GLY A 8 0.66 -0.83 5.73
C GLY A 8 1.31 -0.98 7.09
N GLY A 9 0.70 -1.74 7.99
CA GLY A 9 1.19 -1.96 9.35
C GLY A 9 2.10 -3.17 9.55
N GLN A 10 2.33 -4.00 8.52
CA GLN A 10 3.07 -5.26 8.58
C GLN A 10 4.25 -5.29 7.59
N TRP A 11 4.47 -6.39 6.87
CA TRP A 11 5.56 -6.53 5.87
C TRP A 11 5.09 -6.44 4.41
N GLY A 12 4.08 -5.61 4.13
CA GLY A 12 3.44 -5.53 2.82
C GLY A 12 2.30 -6.55 2.67
N ASP A 13 1.60 -6.44 1.53
CA ASP A 13 0.51 -7.35 1.17
C ASP A 13 -0.70 -7.34 2.13
N GLU A 14 -0.86 -6.24 2.89
CA GLU A 14 -1.98 -6.05 3.82
C GLU A 14 -3.33 -5.80 3.10
N GLY A 15 -3.35 -5.71 1.77
CA GLY A 15 -4.57 -5.44 1.02
C GLY A 15 -4.94 -3.95 0.91
N LYS A 16 -3.96 -3.06 1.04
CA LYS A 16 -4.15 -1.60 0.88
C LYS A 16 -4.90 -1.21 -0.38
N GLY A 17 -4.59 -1.86 -1.50
CA GLY A 17 -5.25 -1.57 -2.78
C GLY A 17 -6.77 -1.74 -2.73
N LYS A 18 -7.26 -2.79 -2.07
CA LYS A 18 -8.69 -2.98 -1.86
C LYS A 18 -9.28 -1.86 -0.98
N ILE A 19 -8.59 -1.49 0.11
CA ILE A 19 -9.06 -0.43 1.01
C ILE A 19 -9.12 0.91 0.28
N ILE A 20 -8.09 1.27 -0.49
CA ILE A 20 -8.10 2.49 -1.32
C ILE A 20 -9.24 2.46 -2.34
N ALA A 21 -9.47 1.34 -3.01
CA ALA A 21 -10.55 1.21 -3.98
C ALA A 21 -11.93 1.35 -3.31
N TYR A 22 -12.13 0.75 -2.13
CA TYR A 22 -13.35 0.91 -1.33
C TYR A 22 -13.58 2.38 -0.94
N LEU A 23 -12.58 3.01 -0.33
CA LEU A 23 -12.65 4.43 0.06
C LEU A 23 -12.92 5.33 -1.15
N ALA A 24 -12.30 5.06 -2.30
CA ALA A 24 -12.51 5.84 -3.51
C ALA A 24 -13.97 5.82 -3.98
N LEU A 25 -14.65 4.66 -3.92
CA LEU A 25 -16.05 4.54 -4.33
C LEU A 25 -17.02 5.21 -3.35
N HIS A 26 -16.76 5.09 -2.05
CA HIS A 26 -17.67 5.53 -1.01
C HIS A 26 -17.44 6.99 -0.59
N ASP A 27 -16.18 7.44 -0.48
CA ASP A 27 -15.83 8.79 -0.03
C ASP A 27 -15.63 9.78 -1.19
N ARG A 28 -15.52 9.27 -2.43
CA ARG A 28 -15.41 10.07 -3.66
C ARG A 28 -14.36 11.17 -3.59
N PRO A 29 -13.10 10.84 -3.30
CA PRO A 29 -12.04 11.83 -3.17
C PRO A 29 -11.79 12.57 -4.48
N HIS A 30 -11.36 13.82 -4.37
CA HIS A 30 -10.95 14.62 -5.53
C HIS A 30 -9.65 14.11 -6.16
N ALA A 31 -8.70 13.70 -5.31
CA ALA A 31 -7.43 13.16 -5.75
C ALA A 31 -7.00 11.94 -4.92
N ILE A 32 -6.32 11.02 -5.59
CA ILE A 32 -5.69 9.86 -4.97
C ILE A 32 -4.24 9.85 -5.40
N ALA A 33 -3.33 10.05 -4.45
CA ALA A 33 -1.90 10.18 -4.72
C ALA A 33 -1.13 8.92 -4.31
N ARG A 34 -0.43 8.30 -5.25
CA ARG A 34 0.51 7.22 -5.00
C ARG A 34 1.75 7.76 -4.32
N SER A 35 2.17 7.07 -3.28
CA SER A 35 3.33 7.38 -2.45
C SER A 35 4.17 6.12 -2.21
N GLY A 36 5.30 6.27 -1.54
CA GLY A 36 6.21 5.18 -1.17
C GLY A 36 7.28 4.93 -2.23
N VAL A 37 7.64 3.66 -2.47
CA VAL A 37 8.86 3.37 -3.23
C VAL A 37 8.62 3.41 -4.75
N GLY A 38 7.79 2.52 -5.28
CA GLY A 38 7.59 2.41 -6.72
C GLY A 38 7.01 1.05 -7.13
N PRO A 39 7.31 0.56 -8.37
CA PRO A 39 6.68 -0.63 -8.94
C PRO A 39 7.12 -1.97 -8.34
N ASN A 40 7.92 -1.97 -7.28
CA ASN A 40 8.20 -3.17 -6.47
C ASN A 40 7.02 -3.57 -5.57
N ALA A 41 6.02 -2.70 -5.38
CA ALA A 41 4.77 -3.01 -4.69
C ALA A 41 3.67 -3.36 -5.71
N GLY A 42 3.02 -4.50 -5.55
CA GLY A 42 1.85 -4.87 -6.35
C GLY A 42 0.58 -4.79 -5.50
N HIS A 43 -0.38 -3.98 -5.91
CA HIS A 43 -1.67 -3.87 -5.26
C HIS A 43 -2.75 -4.55 -6.11
N THR A 44 -3.53 -5.43 -5.51
CA THR A 44 -4.60 -6.15 -6.20
C THR A 44 -5.96 -5.55 -5.88
N VAL A 45 -6.76 -5.31 -6.92
CA VAL A 45 -8.15 -4.87 -6.85
C VAL A 45 -9.01 -5.82 -7.67
N TYR A 46 -10.12 -6.30 -7.09
CA TYR A 46 -11.15 -7.04 -7.82
C TYR A 46 -12.33 -6.11 -8.06
N TRP A 47 -12.54 -5.72 -9.33
CA TRP A 47 -13.56 -4.76 -9.74
C TRP A 47 -14.37 -5.26 -10.91
N LYS A 48 -15.71 -5.29 -10.79
CA LYS A 48 -16.63 -5.74 -11.84
C LYS A 48 -16.24 -7.09 -12.46
N GLY A 49 -15.84 -8.05 -11.61
CA GLY A 49 -15.42 -9.38 -12.03
C GLY A 49 -13.99 -9.47 -12.60
N THR A 50 -13.28 -8.35 -12.73
CA THR A 50 -11.92 -8.31 -13.25
C THR A 50 -10.91 -8.11 -12.13
N LYS A 51 -9.79 -8.82 -12.22
CA LYS A 51 -8.65 -8.67 -11.31
C LYS A 51 -7.63 -7.71 -11.92
N PHE A 52 -7.35 -6.62 -11.23
CA PHE A 52 -6.29 -5.66 -11.57
C PHE A 52 -5.11 -5.83 -10.61
N GLY A 53 -3.90 -5.91 -11.16
CA GLY A 53 -2.66 -5.95 -10.39
C GLY A 53 -1.84 -4.70 -10.69
N LEU A 54 -2.00 -3.65 -9.88
CA LEU A 54 -1.43 -2.33 -10.13
C LEU A 54 -0.14 -2.13 -9.32
N ARG A 55 0.84 -1.54 -9.94
CA ARG A 55 2.16 -1.27 -9.36
C ARG A 55 2.45 0.22 -9.22
N GLN A 56 1.83 1.05 -10.07
CA GLN A 56 2.06 2.50 -10.13
C GLN A 56 0.77 3.31 -10.13
N ILE A 57 -0.26 2.91 -10.89
CA ILE A 57 -1.55 3.61 -10.86
C ILE A 57 -2.21 3.44 -9.48
N PRO A 58 -2.70 4.54 -8.85
CA PRO A 58 -3.47 4.44 -7.61
C PRO A 58 -4.69 3.53 -7.74
N CYS A 59 -4.92 2.69 -6.73
CA CYS A 59 -5.99 1.69 -6.74
C CYS A 59 -7.40 2.27 -6.70
N GLY A 60 -7.54 3.55 -6.42
CA GLY A 60 -8.80 4.27 -6.51
C GLY A 60 -9.23 4.62 -7.94
N PHE A 61 -8.54 4.11 -8.98
CA PHE A 61 -8.91 4.27 -10.39
C PHE A 61 -10.37 3.88 -10.68
N VAL A 62 -10.95 3.03 -9.86
CA VAL A 62 -12.33 2.53 -9.93
C VAL A 62 -13.39 3.65 -9.80
N TYR A 63 -13.04 4.77 -9.15
CA TYR A 63 -13.87 5.96 -9.08
C TYR A 63 -13.45 6.95 -10.17
N GLU A 64 -14.33 7.21 -11.14
CA GLU A 64 -14.00 8.00 -12.33
C GLU A 64 -13.81 9.50 -12.03
N GLY A 65 -14.33 10.00 -10.92
CA GLY A 65 -14.27 11.42 -10.54
C GLY A 65 -12.93 11.84 -9.93
N ALA A 66 -12.00 10.90 -9.62
CA ALA A 66 -10.74 11.24 -8.97
C ALA A 66 -9.59 11.49 -9.96
N ARG A 67 -8.73 12.47 -9.64
CA ARG A 67 -7.39 12.58 -10.20
C ARG A 67 -6.51 11.47 -9.61
N LEU A 68 -5.66 10.87 -10.44
CA LEU A 68 -4.75 9.78 -10.07
C LEU A 68 -3.32 10.29 -10.17
N LEU A 69 -2.71 10.58 -9.04
CA LEU A 69 -1.44 11.30 -8.97
C LEU A 69 -0.30 10.39 -8.51
N ILE A 70 0.90 10.63 -9.01
CA ILE A 70 2.13 9.96 -8.58
C ILE A 70 3.08 11.02 -8.03
N GLY A 71 3.33 10.98 -6.71
CA GLY A 71 4.10 11.98 -5.99
C GLY A 71 5.60 11.99 -6.34
N PRO A 72 6.30 13.14 -6.18
CA PRO A 72 7.71 13.32 -6.56
C PRO A 72 8.69 12.36 -5.87
N GLY A 73 8.29 11.80 -4.72
CA GLY A 73 9.09 10.81 -4.02
C GLY A 73 9.03 9.40 -4.60
N VAL A 74 8.13 9.12 -5.54
CA VAL A 74 7.90 7.78 -6.12
C VAL A 74 8.85 7.53 -7.30
N LEU A 75 9.33 6.29 -7.41
CA LEU A 75 10.08 5.83 -8.58
C LEU A 75 9.12 5.38 -9.68
N VAL A 76 9.37 5.82 -10.91
CA VAL A 76 8.52 5.51 -12.06
C VAL A 76 9.25 4.63 -13.07
N ASN A 77 8.62 3.52 -13.45
CA ASN A 77 9.00 2.76 -14.64
C ASN A 77 8.01 3.12 -15.78
N PRO A 78 8.42 3.86 -16.82
CA PRO A 78 7.51 4.34 -17.86
C PRO A 78 6.73 3.23 -18.55
N LYS A 79 7.37 2.10 -18.86
CA LYS A 79 6.73 0.96 -19.53
C LYS A 79 5.59 0.38 -18.69
N VAL A 80 5.83 0.20 -17.38
CA VAL A 80 4.81 -0.31 -16.45
C VAL A 80 3.66 0.68 -16.32
N LEU A 81 3.98 1.97 -16.14
CA LEU A 81 2.96 3.01 -15.97
C LEU A 81 2.06 3.12 -17.20
N LEU A 82 2.63 3.22 -18.41
CA LEU A 82 1.86 3.33 -19.64
C LEU A 82 0.97 2.11 -19.85
N SER A 83 1.48 0.90 -19.59
CA SER A 83 0.68 -0.33 -19.66
C SER A 83 -0.49 -0.33 -18.67
N GLU A 84 -0.30 0.17 -17.45
CA GLU A 84 -1.38 0.26 -16.46
C GLU A 84 -2.40 1.35 -16.81
N ILE A 85 -1.98 2.48 -17.37
CA ILE A 85 -2.87 3.54 -17.89
C ILE A 85 -3.82 2.96 -18.94
N GLU A 86 -3.29 2.20 -19.90
CA GLU A 86 -4.09 1.53 -20.95
C GLU A 86 -5.05 0.49 -20.34
N ALA A 87 -4.53 -0.37 -19.46
CA ALA A 87 -5.33 -1.44 -18.85
C ALA A 87 -6.48 -0.91 -17.97
N THR A 88 -6.33 0.28 -17.39
CA THR A 88 -7.33 0.91 -16.51
C THR A 88 -8.17 1.98 -17.20
N GLY A 89 -7.84 2.37 -18.43
CA GLY A 89 -8.53 3.43 -19.18
C GLY A 89 -8.43 4.82 -18.50
N THR A 90 -7.34 5.11 -17.82
CA THR A 90 -7.22 6.30 -16.94
C THR A 90 -6.42 7.47 -17.55
N ARG A 91 -6.06 7.41 -18.85
CA ARG A 91 -5.17 8.37 -19.53
C ARG A 91 -5.48 9.85 -19.21
N GLY A 92 -6.74 10.25 -19.25
CA GLY A 92 -7.15 11.64 -19.00
C GLY A 92 -7.14 12.09 -17.53
N ARG A 93 -6.82 11.20 -16.59
CA ARG A 93 -6.89 11.45 -15.14
C ARG A 93 -5.56 11.30 -14.41
N VAL A 94 -4.54 10.77 -15.09
CA VAL A 94 -3.22 10.52 -14.47
C VAL A 94 -2.39 11.79 -14.48
N GLY A 95 -1.72 12.07 -13.35
CA GLY A 95 -0.66 13.07 -13.21
C GLY A 95 0.57 12.45 -12.59
N VAL A 96 1.73 12.71 -13.19
CA VAL A 96 3.04 12.25 -12.70
C VAL A 96 3.88 13.48 -12.37
N ASP A 97 4.38 13.56 -11.15
CA ASP A 97 5.26 14.68 -10.81
C ASP A 97 6.53 14.66 -11.66
N GLY A 98 6.85 15.82 -12.20
CA GLY A 98 8.06 15.98 -13.03
C GLY A 98 9.36 15.64 -12.31
N GLY A 99 9.34 15.63 -10.98
CA GLY A 99 10.45 15.26 -10.10
C GLY A 99 10.58 13.77 -9.80
N CYS A 100 9.66 12.89 -10.22
CA CYS A 100 9.80 11.44 -10.04
C CYS A 100 11.10 10.93 -10.69
N ALA A 101 11.85 10.09 -9.97
CA ALA A 101 13.03 9.46 -10.57
C ALA A 101 12.63 8.23 -11.39
N ILE A 102 13.29 8.04 -12.51
CA ILE A 102 13.00 6.99 -13.48
C ILE A 102 13.78 5.72 -13.16
N ILE A 103 13.11 4.59 -13.22
CA ILE A 103 13.75 3.28 -13.23
C ILE A 103 14.15 2.97 -14.68
N GLU A 104 15.44 2.94 -14.93
CA GLU A 104 16.04 2.58 -16.21
C GLU A 104 16.42 1.09 -16.24
N GLU A 105 16.67 0.54 -17.43
CA GLU A 105 17.04 -0.88 -17.59
C GLU A 105 18.30 -1.24 -16.77
N ARG A 106 19.30 -0.37 -16.74
CA ARG A 106 20.51 -0.56 -15.92
C ARG A 106 20.22 -0.79 -14.43
N HIS A 107 19.19 -0.14 -13.87
CA HIS A 107 18.81 -0.33 -12.48
C HIS A 107 18.16 -1.72 -12.26
N ILE A 108 17.41 -2.19 -13.26
CA ILE A 108 16.79 -3.53 -13.22
C ILE A 108 17.87 -4.62 -13.33
N GLU A 109 18.83 -4.43 -14.22
CA GLU A 109 19.97 -5.34 -14.41
C GLU A 109 20.83 -5.41 -13.14
N GLU A 110 21.15 -4.27 -12.54
CA GLU A 110 21.89 -4.19 -11.28
C GLU A 110 21.15 -4.90 -10.14
N ASP A 111 19.84 -4.66 -9.98
CA ASP A 111 19.01 -5.29 -8.95
C ASP A 111 18.98 -6.82 -9.12
N ARG A 112 18.90 -7.30 -10.36
CA ARG A 112 18.83 -8.73 -10.69
C ARG A 112 20.17 -9.46 -10.62
N SER A 113 21.26 -8.77 -10.91
CA SER A 113 22.60 -9.35 -10.92
C SER A 113 23.29 -9.28 -9.55
N SER A 114 22.88 -8.35 -8.69
CA SER A 114 23.47 -8.19 -7.36
C SER A 114 23.21 -9.41 -6.46
N GLU A 115 24.29 -10.09 -6.08
CA GLU A 115 24.24 -11.20 -5.11
C GLU A 115 23.67 -10.74 -3.76
N HIS A 116 23.99 -9.52 -3.35
CA HIS A 116 23.47 -8.94 -2.11
C HIS A 116 21.95 -8.68 -2.19
N LEU A 117 21.49 -7.97 -3.23
CA LEU A 117 20.07 -7.59 -3.35
C LEU A 117 19.19 -8.81 -3.63
N LYS A 118 19.57 -9.64 -4.61
CA LYS A 118 18.78 -10.79 -5.02
C LYS A 118 18.96 -11.98 -4.07
N GLY A 119 20.23 -12.34 -3.76
CA GLY A 119 20.54 -13.53 -3.00
C GLY A 119 20.26 -13.37 -1.50
N LYS A 120 20.79 -12.31 -0.88
CA LYS A 120 20.69 -12.10 0.58
C LYS A 120 19.39 -11.41 1.00
N ILE A 121 19.03 -10.29 0.34
CA ILE A 121 17.84 -9.50 0.69
C ILE A 121 16.55 -10.11 0.12
N GLY A 122 16.62 -10.70 -1.06
CA GLY A 122 15.45 -11.25 -1.75
C GLY A 122 14.65 -10.17 -2.49
N SER A 123 15.33 -9.18 -3.08
CA SER A 123 14.73 -8.12 -3.87
C SER A 123 13.76 -8.66 -4.94
N THR A 124 12.78 -7.84 -5.31
CA THR A 124 11.82 -8.13 -6.39
C THR A 124 12.45 -8.07 -7.78
N GLY A 125 13.66 -7.54 -7.92
CA GLY A 125 14.36 -7.39 -9.20
C GLY A 125 13.72 -6.34 -10.13
N THR A 126 13.08 -5.32 -9.55
CA THR A 126 12.39 -4.25 -10.28
C THR A 126 13.22 -2.97 -10.44
N GLY A 127 14.44 -2.95 -9.93
CA GLY A 127 15.37 -1.83 -10.04
C GLY A 127 15.13 -0.68 -9.05
N CYS A 128 14.21 -0.86 -8.09
CA CYS A 128 13.87 0.23 -7.16
C CYS A 128 15.02 0.61 -6.22
N GLY A 129 15.79 -0.36 -5.72
CA GLY A 129 16.97 -0.10 -4.89
C GLY A 129 18.01 0.76 -5.61
N PRO A 130 18.56 0.27 -6.73
CA PRO A 130 19.52 1.03 -7.54
C PRO A 130 19.03 2.41 -8.01
N ALA A 131 17.75 2.53 -8.40
CA ALA A 131 17.18 3.81 -8.79
C ALA A 131 17.11 4.81 -7.63
N ASN A 132 16.83 4.36 -6.39
CA ASN A 132 16.92 5.22 -5.21
C ASN A 132 18.35 5.65 -4.91
N VAL A 133 19.33 4.77 -5.09
CA VAL A 133 20.75 5.13 -4.98
C VAL A 133 21.12 6.21 -6.00
N ALA A 134 20.70 6.06 -7.26
CA ALA A 134 20.90 7.08 -8.29
C ALA A 134 20.23 8.42 -7.90
N ARG A 135 19.02 8.37 -7.31
CA ARG A 135 18.34 9.58 -6.82
C ARG A 135 19.14 10.29 -5.73
N VAL A 136 19.62 9.55 -4.73
CA VAL A 136 20.43 10.11 -3.63
C VAL A 136 21.76 10.66 -4.13
N ASN A 137 22.38 9.98 -5.09
CA ASN A 137 23.61 10.45 -5.79
C ASN A 137 23.35 11.61 -6.76
N ARG A 138 22.09 12.00 -6.99
CA ARG A 138 21.68 13.09 -7.90
C ARG A 138 22.05 12.81 -9.37
N THR A 139 22.07 11.53 -9.75
CA THR A 139 22.36 11.06 -11.12
C THR A 139 21.14 10.43 -11.79
N ALA A 140 20.00 10.41 -11.10
CA ALA A 140 18.77 9.86 -11.65
C ALA A 140 18.20 10.76 -12.74
N ARG A 141 17.74 10.15 -13.84
CA ARG A 141 16.87 10.78 -14.82
C ARG A 141 15.51 11.04 -14.19
N LEU A 142 14.89 12.18 -14.49
CA LEU A 142 13.59 12.56 -13.92
C LEU A 142 12.46 12.41 -14.95
N ALA A 143 11.22 12.29 -14.46
CA ALA A 143 10.05 12.08 -15.32
C ALA A 143 9.86 13.18 -16.37
N ARG A 144 10.13 14.44 -16.03
CA ARG A 144 10.08 15.57 -16.99
C ARG A 144 11.06 15.45 -18.16
N GLU A 145 12.04 14.58 -18.08
CA GLU A 145 13.05 14.34 -19.12
C GLU A 145 12.69 13.16 -20.04
N VAL A 146 11.53 12.53 -19.80
CA VAL A 146 11.04 11.35 -20.53
C VAL A 146 9.93 11.77 -21.49
N PRO A 147 10.16 11.80 -22.83
CA PRO A 147 9.18 12.29 -23.79
C PRO A 147 7.84 11.57 -23.74
N GLU A 148 7.84 10.25 -23.48
CA GLU A 148 6.66 9.40 -23.41
C GLU A 148 5.75 9.74 -22.22
N LEU A 149 6.26 10.45 -21.23
CA LEU A 149 5.53 10.91 -20.05
C LEU A 149 5.06 12.36 -20.14
N SER A 150 5.42 13.10 -21.20
CA SER A 150 5.20 14.55 -21.31
C SER A 150 3.75 14.98 -21.11
N GLU A 151 2.78 14.19 -21.59
CA GLU A 151 1.34 14.47 -21.43
C GLU A 151 0.82 14.27 -20.01
N PHE A 152 1.55 13.54 -19.17
CA PHE A 152 1.16 13.21 -17.79
C PHE A 152 1.87 14.09 -16.76
N ILE A 153 2.83 14.93 -17.16
CA ILE A 153 3.58 15.74 -16.21
C ILE A 153 2.67 16.75 -15.51
N ALA A 154 2.74 16.76 -14.19
CA ALA A 154 1.95 17.59 -13.30
C ALA A 154 2.79 18.11 -12.13
N ASP A 155 2.34 19.18 -11.50
CA ASP A 155 2.83 19.61 -10.18
C ASP A 155 1.94 18.96 -9.12
N VAL A 156 2.30 17.74 -8.72
CA VAL A 156 1.49 16.95 -7.79
C VAL A 156 1.39 17.59 -6.40
N PRO A 157 2.46 18.13 -5.80
CA PRO A 157 2.34 18.90 -4.56
C PRO A 157 1.35 20.07 -4.65
N ALA A 158 1.37 20.84 -5.73
CA ALA A 158 0.41 21.93 -5.92
C ALA A 158 -1.03 21.40 -6.02
N GLU A 159 -1.31 20.45 -6.93
CA GLU A 159 -2.67 19.89 -7.11
C GLU A 159 -3.23 19.32 -5.80
N VAL A 160 -2.43 18.60 -5.02
CA VAL A 160 -2.87 17.98 -3.76
C VAL A 160 -3.14 19.04 -2.69
N ASN A 161 -2.24 20.01 -2.51
CA ASN A 161 -2.42 21.04 -1.49
C ASN A 161 -3.58 21.99 -1.82
N GLU A 162 -3.78 22.37 -3.08
CA GLU A 162 -4.93 23.15 -3.54
C GLU A 162 -6.25 22.41 -3.28
N ALA A 163 -6.29 21.10 -3.50
CA ALA A 163 -7.46 20.27 -3.17
C ALA A 163 -7.77 20.31 -1.67
N ILE A 164 -6.75 20.12 -0.81
CA ILE A 164 -6.90 20.19 0.65
C ILE A 164 -7.37 21.57 1.10
N GLU A 165 -6.74 22.65 0.61
CA GLU A 165 -7.11 24.04 0.93
C GLU A 165 -8.55 24.40 0.51
N SER A 166 -9.02 23.79 -0.58
CA SER A 166 -10.39 23.93 -1.06
C SER A 166 -11.39 23.04 -0.32
N GLY A 167 -10.98 22.33 0.74
CA GLY A 167 -11.85 21.42 1.52
C GLY A 167 -12.24 20.15 0.78
N LYS A 168 -11.49 19.76 -0.26
CA LYS A 168 -11.74 18.54 -1.02
C LYS A 168 -10.98 17.38 -0.41
N ASN A 169 -11.58 16.18 -0.46
CA ASN A 169 -10.97 14.96 0.06
C ASN A 169 -9.79 14.47 -0.81
N VAL A 170 -8.69 14.13 -0.16
CA VAL A 170 -7.49 13.54 -0.77
C VAL A 170 -7.14 12.23 -0.06
N LEU A 171 -6.85 11.19 -0.83
CA LEU A 171 -6.28 9.93 -0.32
C LEU A 171 -4.81 9.82 -0.74
N ILE A 172 -3.94 9.44 0.19
CA ILE A 172 -2.54 9.11 -0.07
C ILE A 172 -2.37 7.61 0.07
N GLU A 173 -2.05 6.94 -1.04
CA GLU A 173 -1.89 5.50 -1.12
C GLU A 173 -0.43 5.12 -0.89
N GLY A 174 -0.12 4.57 0.29
CA GLY A 174 1.19 4.06 0.64
C GLY A 174 1.52 2.71 0.00
N THR A 175 2.80 2.41 -0.12
CA THR A 175 3.31 1.12 -0.60
C THR A 175 4.05 0.36 0.49
N GLN A 176 4.33 -0.93 0.27
CA GLN A 176 4.96 -1.84 1.22
C GLN A 176 4.20 -1.90 2.56
N GLY A 177 4.91 -2.04 3.66
CA GLY A 177 4.39 -2.03 5.02
C GLY A 177 5.47 -1.63 6.02
N PHE A 178 5.08 -1.28 7.22
CA PHE A 178 5.94 -0.76 8.28
C PHE A 178 7.18 -1.61 8.57
N GLY A 179 7.04 -2.95 8.58
CA GLY A 179 8.15 -3.88 8.81
C GLY A 179 9.21 -3.89 7.69
N LEU A 180 8.91 -3.28 6.54
CA LEU A 180 9.82 -3.09 5.41
C LEU A 180 10.42 -1.68 5.35
N SER A 181 10.10 -0.79 6.30
CA SER A 181 10.70 0.55 6.37
C SER A 181 12.21 0.48 6.49
N LEU A 182 12.91 1.32 5.75
CA LEU A 182 14.38 1.43 5.78
C LEU A 182 14.90 1.77 7.19
N TYR A 183 14.14 2.56 7.95
CA TYR A 183 14.55 3.05 9.28
C TYR A 183 13.96 2.25 10.44
N HIS A 184 12.72 1.77 10.29
CA HIS A 184 11.96 1.17 11.39
C HIS A 184 11.73 -0.33 11.23
N GLY A 185 12.02 -0.86 10.04
CA GLY A 185 11.84 -2.26 9.70
C GLY A 185 13.01 -3.16 10.14
N THR A 186 13.01 -4.38 9.62
CA THR A 186 13.98 -5.43 9.96
C THR A 186 15.26 -5.35 9.10
N TYR A 187 15.98 -4.24 9.18
CA TYR A 187 17.24 -4.03 8.43
C TYR A 187 18.20 -5.22 8.58
N PRO A 188 18.85 -5.70 7.50
CA PRO A 188 18.87 -5.18 6.14
C PRO A 188 17.72 -5.68 5.23
N TYR A 189 16.80 -6.48 5.75
CA TYR A 189 15.69 -7.09 5.02
C TYR A 189 14.50 -6.12 4.89
N VAL A 190 14.72 -4.99 4.26
CA VAL A 190 13.80 -3.86 4.13
C VAL A 190 13.75 -3.36 2.69
N THR A 191 12.83 -2.46 2.39
CA THR A 191 12.80 -1.73 1.12
C THR A 191 13.79 -0.55 1.15
N SER A 192 13.96 0.11 0.03
CA SER A 192 14.96 1.18 -0.15
C SER A 192 14.52 2.57 0.31
N LYS A 193 13.36 2.68 0.98
CA LYS A 193 12.84 3.93 1.58
C LYS A 193 12.15 3.66 2.91
N ASP A 194 11.92 4.72 3.66
CA ASP A 194 10.96 4.69 4.76
C ASP A 194 9.53 4.56 4.23
N THR A 195 8.69 3.83 4.96
CA THR A 195 7.29 3.54 4.60
C THR A 195 6.31 4.01 5.68
N SER A 196 6.77 4.87 6.60
CA SER A 196 5.92 5.51 7.59
C SER A 196 5.00 6.57 6.96
N ALA A 197 3.90 6.88 7.63
CA ALA A 197 2.96 7.91 7.19
C ALA A 197 3.65 9.27 6.96
N SER A 198 4.62 9.63 7.78
CA SER A 198 5.41 10.86 7.62
C SER A 198 6.19 10.88 6.30
N SER A 199 6.82 9.76 5.94
CA SER A 199 7.52 9.63 4.66
C SER A 199 6.54 9.64 3.49
N LEU A 200 5.38 8.99 3.64
CA LEU A 200 4.35 8.96 2.61
C LEU A 200 3.78 10.36 2.32
N ALA A 201 3.58 11.19 3.36
CA ALA A 201 3.19 12.59 3.17
C ALA A 201 4.27 13.39 2.43
N ALA A 202 5.54 13.22 2.82
CA ALA A 202 6.68 13.89 2.18
C ALA A 202 6.82 13.50 0.71
N ASP A 203 6.58 12.23 0.35
CA ASP A 203 6.65 11.74 -1.02
C ASP A 203 5.64 12.41 -1.98
N VAL A 204 4.54 12.93 -1.43
CA VAL A 204 3.48 13.62 -2.19
C VAL A 204 3.59 15.15 -2.07
N GLY A 205 4.42 15.63 -1.14
CA GLY A 205 4.59 17.06 -0.87
C GLY A 205 3.50 17.65 0.01
N VAL A 206 2.92 16.85 0.91
CA VAL A 206 1.93 17.29 1.90
C VAL A 206 2.60 17.54 3.24
N GLY A 207 2.36 18.72 3.83
CA GLY A 207 2.87 19.06 5.17
C GLY A 207 2.19 18.22 6.26
N PRO A 208 2.91 17.87 7.34
CA PRO A 208 2.38 16.96 8.37
C PRO A 208 1.12 17.48 9.06
N THR A 209 0.95 18.79 9.19
CA THR A 209 -0.22 19.45 9.81
C THR A 209 -1.46 19.49 8.90
N ARG A 210 -1.35 19.02 7.68
CA ARG A 210 -2.44 18.93 6.70
C ARG A 210 -3.03 17.53 6.59
N VAL A 211 -2.45 16.57 7.31
CA VAL A 211 -2.93 15.20 7.37
C VAL A 211 -3.91 15.08 8.53
N ASP A 212 -5.16 14.76 8.23
CA ASP A 212 -6.22 14.63 9.24
C ASP A 212 -6.27 13.21 9.80
N ASP A 213 -6.06 12.19 8.93
CA ASP A 213 -6.20 10.79 9.28
C ASP A 213 -5.03 9.95 8.79
N VAL A 214 -4.64 8.99 9.61
CA VAL A 214 -3.71 7.92 9.24
C VAL A 214 -4.40 6.59 9.48
N MET A 215 -4.81 5.92 8.40
CA MET A 215 -5.36 4.57 8.45
C MET A 215 -4.24 3.55 8.26
N LEU A 216 -3.98 2.72 9.28
CA LEU A 216 -3.11 1.56 9.13
C LEU A 216 -3.89 0.32 8.72
N VAL A 217 -3.45 -0.30 7.63
CA VAL A 217 -4.02 -1.55 7.15
C VAL A 217 -3.21 -2.72 7.70
N PHE A 218 -3.91 -3.64 8.35
CA PHE A 218 -3.39 -4.92 8.83
C PHE A 218 -4.13 -6.07 8.17
N LYS A 219 -3.44 -7.15 7.91
CA LYS A 219 -4.07 -8.42 7.59
C LYS A 219 -4.33 -9.18 8.88
N ALA A 220 -5.40 -9.94 8.97
CA ALA A 220 -5.76 -10.70 10.17
C ALA A 220 -4.68 -11.72 10.60
N TYR A 221 -3.74 -12.03 9.73
CA TYR A 221 -2.50 -12.78 9.98
C TYR A 221 -1.34 -12.05 9.30
N VAL A 222 -0.13 -12.54 9.40
CA VAL A 222 1.03 -11.91 8.75
C VAL A 222 1.53 -12.78 7.61
N SER A 223 1.96 -12.15 6.51
CA SER A 223 2.74 -12.81 5.47
C SER A 223 3.99 -12.02 5.13
N ARG A 224 5.06 -12.70 4.76
CA ARG A 224 6.31 -12.08 4.39
C ARG A 224 6.88 -12.70 3.12
N VAL A 225 7.32 -11.83 2.19
CA VAL A 225 8.13 -12.21 1.04
C VAL A 225 9.60 -11.96 1.36
N GLY A 226 10.48 -12.91 0.97
CA GLY A 226 11.93 -12.78 1.18
C GLY A 226 12.42 -13.22 2.55
N ALA A 227 13.69 -12.94 2.79
CA ALA A 227 14.41 -13.35 4.00
C ALA A 227 14.15 -12.40 5.19
N GLY A 228 14.81 -12.69 6.30
CA GLY A 228 14.79 -11.89 7.51
C GLY A 228 13.93 -12.45 8.64
N PRO A 229 14.00 -11.85 9.84
CA PRO A 229 13.30 -12.34 11.02
C PRO A 229 11.79 -12.27 10.86
N PHE A 230 11.10 -13.30 11.35
CA PHE A 230 9.65 -13.41 11.33
C PHE A 230 9.17 -14.07 12.64
N PRO A 231 9.01 -13.30 13.72
CA PRO A 231 8.82 -13.84 15.07
C PRO A 231 7.58 -14.72 15.24
N THR A 232 6.52 -14.44 14.49
CA THR A 232 5.24 -15.16 14.58
C THR A 232 5.06 -16.20 13.50
N GLU A 233 6.13 -16.54 12.75
CA GLU A 233 6.08 -17.53 11.68
C GLU A 233 5.56 -18.89 12.16
N ILE A 234 4.71 -19.50 11.35
CA ILE A 234 4.18 -20.85 11.57
C ILE A 234 4.70 -21.82 10.50
N PRO A 235 4.78 -23.14 10.79
CA PRO A 235 5.10 -24.14 9.79
C PRO A 235 4.15 -24.08 8.60
N GLN A 236 4.65 -24.44 7.40
CA GLN A 236 3.86 -24.39 6.17
C GLN A 236 2.64 -25.32 6.23
N GLU A 237 2.81 -26.49 6.83
CA GLU A 237 1.75 -27.47 7.04
C GLU A 237 0.59 -26.85 7.84
N LYS A 238 0.92 -26.12 8.90
CA LYS A 238 -0.08 -25.43 9.72
C LYS A 238 -0.79 -24.30 8.94
N ALA A 239 -0.06 -23.57 8.10
CA ALA A 239 -0.66 -22.56 7.24
C ALA A 239 -1.63 -23.18 6.20
N GLU A 240 -1.31 -24.37 5.69
CA GLU A 240 -2.18 -25.16 4.80
C GLU A 240 -3.44 -25.63 5.51
N GLU A 241 -3.31 -26.20 6.71
CA GLU A 241 -4.45 -26.60 7.55
C GLU A 241 -5.40 -25.44 7.84
N MET A 242 -4.84 -24.24 8.08
CA MET A 242 -5.62 -23.01 8.28
C MET A 242 -6.19 -22.44 6.97
N GLY A 243 -5.76 -22.93 5.81
CA GLY A 243 -6.19 -22.44 4.48
C GLY A 243 -5.70 -21.03 4.14
N ILE A 244 -4.53 -20.63 4.69
CA ILE A 244 -3.93 -19.31 4.52
C ILE A 244 -2.64 -19.34 3.67
N VAL A 245 -2.65 -20.11 2.58
CA VAL A 245 -1.54 -20.16 1.62
C VAL A 245 -1.58 -18.95 0.69
N GLU A 246 -0.44 -18.29 0.50
CA GLU A 246 -0.32 -17.12 -0.36
C GLU A 246 0.91 -17.17 -1.27
N PHE A 247 0.80 -16.44 -2.41
CA PHE A 247 1.88 -16.25 -3.36
C PHE A 247 2.10 -14.75 -3.63
N GLY A 248 3.34 -14.36 -3.85
CA GLY A 248 3.69 -12.97 -4.13
C GLY A 248 3.13 -12.50 -5.47
N THR A 249 2.41 -11.37 -5.49
CA THR A 249 1.78 -10.80 -6.70
C THR A 249 2.80 -10.47 -7.80
N VAL A 250 4.00 -10.02 -7.43
CA VAL A 250 5.07 -9.65 -8.38
C VAL A 250 6.00 -10.83 -8.68
N THR A 251 6.34 -11.62 -7.67
CA THR A 251 7.38 -12.66 -7.78
C THR A 251 6.85 -14.07 -7.98
N GLY A 252 5.55 -14.32 -7.74
CA GLY A 252 4.96 -15.66 -7.74
C GLY A 252 5.48 -16.60 -6.63
N ARG A 253 6.41 -16.15 -5.77
CA ARG A 253 6.98 -16.97 -4.71
C ARG A 253 5.97 -17.22 -3.60
N ARG A 254 5.96 -18.44 -3.07
CA ARG A 254 5.19 -18.76 -1.85
C ARG A 254 5.67 -17.88 -0.70
N ARG A 255 4.69 -17.32 0.04
CA ARG A 255 4.98 -16.46 1.20
C ARG A 255 5.15 -17.29 2.46
N ARG A 256 5.99 -16.81 3.34
CA ARG A 256 6.06 -17.22 4.73
C ARG A 256 4.84 -16.65 5.44
N ILE A 257 4.20 -17.45 6.28
CA ILE A 257 2.95 -17.08 6.99
C ILE A 257 3.21 -17.11 8.49
N GLY A 258 2.61 -16.17 9.21
CA GLY A 258 2.67 -16.09 10.66
C GLY A 258 1.35 -15.65 11.28
N LEU A 259 1.19 -15.89 12.56
CA LEU A 259 0.07 -15.35 13.34
C LEU A 259 0.20 -13.82 13.44
N PHE A 260 -0.89 -13.14 13.82
CA PHE A 260 -0.87 -11.68 13.98
C PHE A 260 0.20 -11.24 14.98
N ASP A 261 1.04 -10.30 14.58
CA ASP A 261 2.16 -9.79 15.39
C ASP A 261 1.76 -8.50 16.10
N PHE A 262 1.31 -8.62 17.33
CA PHE A 262 0.91 -7.48 18.16
C PHE A 262 2.07 -6.55 18.52
N GLN A 263 3.31 -7.05 18.63
CA GLN A 263 4.46 -6.21 18.96
C GLN A 263 4.81 -5.30 17.78
N LEU A 264 4.87 -5.86 16.57
CA LEU A 264 5.03 -5.08 15.35
C LEU A 264 3.89 -4.08 15.18
N ALA A 265 2.64 -4.50 15.41
CA ALA A 265 1.47 -3.67 15.24
C ALA A 265 1.47 -2.46 16.22
N LYS A 266 1.78 -2.67 17.50
CA LYS A 266 1.92 -1.60 18.50
C LYS A 266 2.98 -0.57 18.09
N ARG A 267 4.12 -1.07 17.59
CA ARG A 267 5.18 -0.19 17.11
C ARG A 267 4.77 0.58 15.86
N ALA A 268 4.08 -0.08 14.92
CA ALA A 268 3.56 0.55 13.71
C ALA A 268 2.55 1.65 14.03
N VAL A 269 1.59 1.38 14.93
CA VAL A 269 0.59 2.37 15.39
C VAL A 269 1.27 3.59 16.01
N MET A 270 2.21 3.37 16.90
CA MET A 270 2.93 4.45 17.61
C MET A 270 3.71 5.34 16.63
N ILE A 271 4.49 4.76 15.71
CA ILE A 271 5.37 5.54 14.82
C ILE A 271 4.58 6.26 13.71
N ASN A 272 3.49 5.65 13.25
CA ASN A 272 2.66 6.26 12.22
C ASN A 272 1.63 7.26 12.79
N GLY A 273 1.41 7.29 14.10
CA GLY A 273 0.35 8.11 14.69
C GLY A 273 -1.03 7.70 14.16
N ALA A 274 -1.29 6.39 14.09
CA ALA A 274 -2.52 5.89 13.49
C ALA A 274 -3.76 6.39 14.22
N THR A 275 -4.73 6.92 13.48
CA THR A 275 -6.03 7.39 13.99
C THR A 275 -7.10 6.31 13.85
N GLN A 276 -6.95 5.41 12.90
CA GLN A 276 -7.86 4.31 12.64
C GLN A 276 -7.17 3.12 11.96
N LEU A 277 -7.78 1.94 12.08
CA LEU A 277 -7.28 0.70 11.53
C LEU A 277 -8.25 0.11 10.50
N ALA A 278 -7.68 -0.49 9.45
CA ALA A 278 -8.41 -1.40 8.58
C ALA A 278 -7.85 -2.82 8.73
N VAL A 279 -8.73 -3.82 8.86
CA VAL A 279 -8.35 -5.24 8.95
C VAL A 279 -8.81 -5.97 7.70
N THR A 280 -7.90 -6.66 7.02
CA THR A 280 -8.19 -7.41 5.80
C THR A 280 -8.02 -8.92 5.99
N CYS A 281 -8.53 -9.68 5.03
CA CYS A 281 -8.44 -11.15 5.02
C CYS A 281 -9.04 -11.80 6.29
N LEU A 282 -10.02 -11.17 6.91
CA LEU A 282 -10.70 -11.73 8.08
C LEU A 282 -11.39 -13.06 7.74
N ASP A 283 -11.97 -13.15 6.55
CA ASP A 283 -12.59 -14.34 5.96
C ASP A 283 -11.61 -15.53 5.79
N ARG A 284 -10.31 -15.27 5.76
CA ARG A 284 -9.29 -16.33 5.65
C ARG A 284 -9.10 -17.07 6.97
N LEU A 285 -9.14 -16.36 8.10
CA LEU A 285 -9.09 -16.96 9.42
C LEU A 285 -10.47 -17.45 9.91
N PHE A 286 -11.49 -16.67 9.63
CA PHE A 286 -12.88 -16.91 10.07
C PHE A 286 -13.76 -17.10 8.84
N LYS A 287 -13.89 -18.34 8.37
CA LYS A 287 -14.57 -18.68 7.10
C LYS A 287 -16.01 -18.16 7.05
N ASP A 288 -16.70 -18.21 8.20
CA ASP A 288 -18.09 -17.75 8.33
C ASP A 288 -18.24 -16.22 8.27
N ALA A 289 -17.12 -15.47 8.30
CA ALA A 289 -17.13 -14.03 8.06
C ALA A 289 -17.18 -13.67 6.58
N SER A 290 -17.03 -14.64 5.67
CA SER A 290 -16.95 -14.39 4.22
C SER A 290 -18.19 -13.69 3.70
N GLY A 291 -17.98 -12.53 3.04
CA GLY A 291 -19.06 -11.72 2.46
C GLY A 291 -19.90 -10.93 3.45
N ALA A 292 -19.59 -10.94 4.75
CA ALA A 292 -20.30 -10.12 5.74
C ALA A 292 -20.13 -8.62 5.41
N ARG A 293 -21.23 -7.84 5.53
CA ARG A 293 -21.28 -6.40 5.25
C ARG A 293 -21.77 -5.57 6.44
N SER A 294 -21.95 -6.21 7.59
CA SER A 294 -22.31 -5.53 8.84
C SER A 294 -21.64 -6.20 10.02
N TRP A 295 -21.41 -5.46 11.09
CA TRP A 295 -20.85 -5.99 12.33
C TRP A 295 -21.66 -7.19 12.87
N ASN A 296 -22.99 -7.09 12.82
CA ASN A 296 -23.85 -8.14 13.34
C ASN A 296 -23.74 -9.47 12.57
N ALA A 297 -23.38 -9.42 11.29
CA ALA A 297 -23.19 -10.60 10.45
C ALA A 297 -21.84 -11.32 10.69
N LEU A 298 -20.91 -10.72 11.45
CA LEU A 298 -19.65 -11.36 11.78
C LEU A 298 -19.84 -12.44 12.85
N PRO A 299 -19.15 -13.60 12.75
CA PRO A 299 -19.16 -14.63 13.80
C PRO A 299 -18.48 -14.13 15.08
N ALA A 300 -18.87 -14.69 16.22
CA ALA A 300 -18.36 -14.27 17.54
C ALA A 300 -16.83 -14.24 17.61
N ALA A 301 -16.16 -15.29 17.17
CA ALA A 301 -14.70 -15.35 17.17
C ALA A 301 -14.01 -14.26 16.33
N ALA A 302 -14.64 -13.83 15.21
CA ALA A 302 -14.13 -12.72 14.41
C ALA A 302 -14.31 -11.37 15.12
N LYS A 303 -15.43 -11.18 15.80
CA LYS A 303 -15.68 -9.99 16.65
C LYS A 303 -14.66 -9.89 17.79
N GLU A 304 -14.49 -10.99 18.54
CA GLU A 304 -13.50 -11.07 19.62
C GLU A 304 -12.06 -10.74 19.13
N PHE A 305 -11.70 -11.20 17.93
CA PHE A 305 -10.41 -10.87 17.33
C PHE A 305 -10.29 -9.36 17.04
N VAL A 306 -11.32 -8.75 16.47
CA VAL A 306 -11.34 -7.31 16.17
C VAL A 306 -11.32 -6.48 17.46
N GLU A 307 -12.12 -6.83 18.45
CA GLU A 307 -12.15 -6.19 19.77
C GLU A 307 -10.79 -6.30 20.48
N ARG A 308 -10.15 -7.46 20.37
CA ARG A 308 -8.79 -7.64 20.89
C ARG A 308 -7.79 -6.72 20.20
N LEU A 309 -7.87 -6.53 18.87
CA LEU A 309 -7.01 -5.59 18.15
C LEU A 309 -7.20 -4.17 18.70
N GLU A 310 -8.43 -3.71 18.86
CA GLU A 310 -8.71 -2.38 19.40
C GLU A 310 -8.18 -2.20 20.82
N ASN A 311 -8.41 -3.18 21.68
CA ASN A 311 -7.96 -3.15 23.07
C ASN A 311 -6.43 -3.12 23.19
N GLU A 312 -5.73 -3.94 22.41
CA GLU A 312 -4.27 -4.05 22.42
C GLU A 312 -3.57 -2.86 21.76
N LEU A 313 -4.17 -2.30 20.69
CA LEU A 313 -3.58 -1.23 19.88
C LEU A 313 -4.11 0.16 20.28
N ARG A 314 -5.23 0.23 21.00
CA ARG A 314 -5.90 1.47 21.45
C ARG A 314 -6.24 2.42 20.30
N VAL A 315 -6.60 1.86 19.17
CA VAL A 315 -7.03 2.58 17.95
C VAL A 315 -8.24 1.84 17.38
N PRO A 316 -9.31 2.55 16.97
CA PRO A 316 -10.51 1.90 16.46
C PRO A 316 -10.24 1.15 15.15
N VAL A 317 -10.80 -0.05 15.01
CA VAL A 317 -10.89 -0.77 13.75
C VAL A 317 -12.17 -0.32 13.04
N THR A 318 -12.01 0.52 12.06
CA THR A 318 -13.14 1.16 11.36
C THR A 318 -13.55 0.44 10.09
N ILE A 319 -12.64 -0.29 9.44
CA ILE A 319 -12.91 -1.03 8.21
C ILE A 319 -12.46 -2.48 8.36
N ILE A 320 -13.35 -3.42 8.01
CA ILE A 320 -13.07 -4.85 8.07
C ILE A 320 -13.39 -5.49 6.71
N SER A 321 -12.37 -6.02 6.04
CA SER A 321 -12.55 -6.72 4.76
C SER A 321 -12.84 -8.21 5.00
N THR A 322 -13.90 -8.69 4.39
CA THR A 322 -14.48 -10.02 4.55
C THR A 322 -14.50 -10.85 3.26
N GLY A 323 -13.68 -10.46 2.28
CA GLY A 323 -13.58 -11.17 1.00
C GLY A 323 -12.71 -10.42 -0.01
N ALA A 324 -12.58 -10.93 -1.23
CA ALA A 324 -11.72 -10.36 -2.26
C ALA A 324 -12.35 -9.16 -2.98
N ASP A 325 -13.67 -9.16 -3.17
CA ASP A 325 -14.39 -8.07 -3.84
C ASP A 325 -14.35 -6.78 -3.02
N ILE A 326 -14.33 -5.63 -3.71
CA ILE A 326 -14.27 -4.30 -3.07
C ILE A 326 -15.41 -4.13 -2.07
N GLU A 327 -16.63 -4.57 -2.41
CA GLU A 327 -17.83 -4.39 -1.60
C GLU A 327 -17.94 -5.36 -0.40
N ASN A 328 -17.05 -6.35 -0.30
CA ASN A 328 -17.03 -7.25 0.86
C ASN A 328 -16.32 -6.60 2.05
N VAL A 329 -16.97 -5.61 2.63
CA VAL A 329 -16.46 -4.76 3.72
C VAL A 329 -17.55 -4.51 4.75
N VAL A 330 -17.17 -4.55 6.02
CA VAL A 330 -17.93 -3.97 7.14
C VAL A 330 -17.28 -2.61 7.43
N ASP A 331 -18.00 -1.53 7.16
CA ASP A 331 -17.57 -0.15 7.43
C ASP A 331 -18.25 0.35 8.71
N MET A 332 -17.45 0.63 9.71
CA MET A 332 -17.89 1.09 11.03
C MET A 332 -17.43 2.52 11.33
N ARG A 333 -17.03 3.27 10.31
CA ARG A 333 -16.53 4.63 10.52
C ARG A 333 -17.59 5.54 11.13
N ALA A 334 -18.83 5.43 10.66
CA ALA A 334 -19.93 6.25 11.19
C ALA A 334 -20.25 6.01 12.68
N GLU A 335 -19.90 4.81 13.20
CA GLU A 335 -20.13 4.43 14.60
C GLU A 335 -18.94 4.70 15.50
N LYS A 336 -17.71 4.79 14.94
CA LYS A 336 -16.47 4.78 15.74
C LYS A 336 -15.67 6.08 15.68
N ILE A 337 -15.92 6.93 14.68
CA ILE A 337 -15.19 8.21 14.48
C ILE A 337 -16.11 9.37 14.13
#